data_c7c66ede3fd4be8e46b7f97a47b5eb9b
#
_entry.id   c7c66ede3fd4be8e46b7f97a47b5eb9b
#
_cell.length_a   1.000
_cell.length_b   1.000
_cell.length_c   1.000
_cell.angle_alpha   90.00
_cell.angle_beta   90.00
_cell.angle_gamma   90.00
#
_symmetry.space_group_name_H-M   'P 1'
#
loop_
_entity.id
_entity.type
_entity.pdbx_description
1 polymer ?
#
loop_
_entity_poly.entity_id
_entity_poly.type
_entity_poly.pdbx_seq_one_letter_code
_entity_poly.pdbx_strand_id
1 'polypeptide(L)'
;MLGQPAEGRNTRWARRAVLGVVVAVAVVTVVRYFVWWDVGAHCVIGMRPSLVGYDNTTIKRALATLQSGSPEDYRKVCAHVATINPNPSCGGFGGGCFWHSEGNRGRASIDVSTEHGLIWTVAIIVHETCHAIQYHEGRPPRFDLEHECYGEDDRILRALVQFE
;
A
#
# COMPACT_ATOMS: atom_id res chain seq x y z
N MET A 1 64.23 -14.31 9.79
CA MET A 1 62.91 -14.59 9.22
C MET A 1 61.89 -13.94 10.13
N LEU A 2 61.42 -12.77 9.77
CA LEU A 2 60.40 -12.03 10.55
C LEU A 2 59.04 -12.42 10.02
N GLY A 3 58.19 -13.05 10.86
CA GLY A 3 56.85 -13.46 10.51
C GLY A 3 55.98 -12.25 10.18
N GLN A 4 55.31 -12.30 9.05
CA GLN A 4 54.29 -11.28 8.69
C GLN A 4 53.11 -11.33 9.68
N PRO A 5 52.62 -10.18 10.13
CA PRO A 5 51.54 -10.14 11.11
C PRO A 5 50.22 -10.66 10.53
N ALA A 6 49.49 -11.43 11.32
CA ALA A 6 48.21 -12.04 11.01
C ALA A 6 47.04 -11.03 10.88
N GLU A 7 47.33 -9.72 10.78
CA GLU A 7 46.36 -8.63 10.74
C GLU A 7 45.43 -8.62 9.52
N GLY A 8 45.80 -9.22 8.40
CA GLY A 8 45.01 -9.13 7.17
C GLY A 8 43.71 -9.96 7.15
N ARG A 9 43.58 -10.96 8.01
CA ARG A 9 42.43 -11.88 7.99
C ARG A 9 41.23 -11.34 8.79
N ASN A 10 41.48 -10.81 9.96
CA ASN A 10 40.45 -10.27 10.85
C ASN A 10 39.79 -8.99 10.27
N THR A 11 40.55 -8.15 9.60
CA THR A 11 40.02 -6.93 8.97
C THR A 11 39.11 -7.23 7.77
N ARG A 12 39.39 -8.33 7.02
CA ARG A 12 38.52 -8.75 5.90
C ARG A 12 37.17 -9.31 6.39
N TRP A 13 37.17 -10.08 7.47
CA TRP A 13 35.95 -10.56 8.10
C TRP A 13 35.10 -9.43 8.68
N ALA A 14 35.71 -8.51 9.40
CA ALA A 14 35.02 -7.34 9.94
C ALA A 14 34.37 -6.50 8.83
N ARG A 15 35.08 -6.23 7.72
CA ARG A 15 34.52 -5.49 6.57
C ARG A 15 33.34 -6.22 5.93
N ARG A 16 33.42 -7.55 5.77
CA ARG A 16 32.29 -8.34 5.22
C ARG A 16 31.08 -8.34 6.15
N ALA A 17 31.29 -8.43 7.45
CA ALA A 17 30.20 -8.36 8.44
C ALA A 17 29.53 -7.00 8.42
N VAL A 18 30.30 -5.90 8.42
CA VAL A 18 29.76 -4.53 8.32
C VAL A 18 28.98 -4.34 7.00
N LEU A 19 29.54 -4.78 5.86
CA LEU A 19 28.84 -4.69 4.58
C LEU A 19 27.53 -5.47 4.61
N GLY A 20 27.53 -6.69 5.18
CA GLY A 20 26.32 -7.52 5.32
C GLY A 20 25.24 -6.81 6.15
N VAL A 21 25.60 -6.18 7.27
CA VAL A 21 24.67 -5.41 8.10
C VAL A 21 24.13 -4.20 7.33
N VAL A 22 24.98 -3.44 6.64
CA VAL A 22 24.56 -2.28 5.85
C VAL A 22 23.56 -2.68 4.76
N VAL A 23 23.86 -3.75 4.02
CA VAL A 23 22.97 -4.27 2.99
C VAL A 23 21.65 -4.75 3.59
N ALA A 24 21.67 -5.47 4.70
CA ALA A 24 20.46 -5.94 5.38
C ALA A 24 19.57 -4.76 5.83
N VAL A 25 20.17 -3.73 6.45
CA VAL A 25 19.44 -2.51 6.86
C VAL A 25 18.85 -1.80 5.65
N ALA A 26 19.62 -1.64 4.56
CA ALA A 26 19.12 -1.01 3.33
C ALA A 26 17.93 -1.78 2.74
N VAL A 27 18.02 -3.12 2.65
CA VAL A 27 16.94 -3.97 2.15
C VAL A 27 15.69 -3.85 3.03
N VAL A 28 15.85 -3.94 4.35
CA VAL A 28 14.72 -3.79 5.29
C VAL A 28 14.08 -2.41 5.15
N THR A 29 14.86 -1.35 5.02
CA THR A 29 14.34 0.01 4.84
C THR A 29 13.57 0.14 3.54
N VAL A 30 14.10 -0.36 2.43
CA VAL A 30 13.43 -0.37 1.13
C VAL A 30 12.12 -1.16 1.20
N VAL A 31 12.15 -2.38 1.73
CA VAL A 31 10.95 -3.21 1.87
C VAL A 31 9.91 -2.49 2.72
N ARG A 32 10.31 -1.94 3.87
CA ARG A 32 9.39 -1.20 4.74
C ARG A 32 8.82 0.05 4.08
N TYR A 33 9.50 0.67 3.15
CA TYR A 33 8.98 1.84 2.43
C TYR A 33 7.95 1.45 1.35
N PHE A 34 8.19 0.36 0.62
CA PHE A 34 7.37 -0.05 -0.52
C PHE A 34 6.35 -1.14 -0.22
N VAL A 35 6.28 -1.62 1.01
CA VAL A 35 5.34 -2.67 1.39
C VAL A 35 4.64 -2.30 2.68
N TRP A 36 3.32 -2.47 2.70
CA TRP A 36 2.54 -2.60 3.91
C TRP A 36 2.45 -4.08 4.27
N TRP A 37 2.81 -4.41 5.50
CA TRP A 37 2.79 -5.78 5.97
C TRP A 37 2.18 -5.84 7.37
N ASP A 38 1.07 -6.56 7.48
CA ASP A 38 0.40 -6.88 8.72
C ASP A 38 0.24 -8.40 8.86
N VAL A 39 1.04 -8.98 9.75
CA VAL A 39 1.05 -10.44 9.99
C VAL A 39 -0.25 -10.90 10.63
N GLY A 40 -0.85 -10.10 11.52
CA GLY A 40 -2.07 -10.43 12.24
C GLY A 40 -3.28 -10.56 11.31
N ALA A 41 -3.37 -9.72 10.31
CA ALA A 41 -4.43 -9.75 9.30
C ALA A 41 -4.06 -10.53 8.03
N HIS A 42 -2.88 -11.14 7.96
CA HIS A 42 -2.33 -11.74 6.74
C HIS A 42 -2.37 -10.80 5.52
N CYS A 43 -2.11 -9.52 5.78
CA CYS A 43 -2.23 -8.46 4.78
C CYS A 43 -0.86 -8.05 4.27
N VAL A 44 -0.67 -8.17 2.95
CA VAL A 44 0.53 -7.68 2.27
C VAL A 44 0.09 -6.86 1.07
N ILE A 45 0.42 -5.57 1.07
CA ILE A 45 0.09 -4.63 -0.01
C ILE A 45 1.36 -3.97 -0.48
N GLY A 46 1.64 -4.07 -1.78
CA GLY A 46 2.74 -3.40 -2.44
C GLY A 46 2.40 -1.93 -2.73
N MET A 47 3.43 -1.09 -2.82
CA MET A 47 3.34 0.29 -3.29
C MET A 47 4.41 0.51 -4.32
N ARG A 48 4.08 1.14 -5.45
CA ARG A 48 5.11 1.45 -6.45
C ARG A 48 6.07 2.51 -5.91
N PRO A 49 7.37 2.42 -6.23
CA PRO A 49 8.30 3.48 -5.88
C PRO A 49 7.87 4.76 -6.59
N SER A 50 7.70 5.81 -5.81
CA SER A 50 7.50 7.15 -6.33
C SER A 50 8.86 7.81 -6.48
N LEU A 51 9.26 8.10 -7.71
CA LEU A 51 10.50 8.83 -7.99
C LEU A 51 10.29 10.35 -7.97
N VAL A 52 9.05 10.82 -7.97
CA VAL A 52 8.74 12.25 -8.06
C VAL A 52 7.48 12.58 -7.26
N GLY A 53 7.64 13.01 -6.03
CA GLY A 53 6.60 13.75 -5.28
C GLY A 53 5.43 12.95 -4.71
N TYR A 54 5.41 11.64 -4.84
CA TYR A 54 4.32 10.80 -4.32
C TYR A 54 4.73 10.20 -2.97
N ASP A 55 3.85 10.31 -2.01
CA ASP A 55 4.15 9.93 -0.63
C ASP A 55 3.43 8.64 -0.23
N ASN A 56 4.17 7.53 -0.21
CA ASN A 56 3.68 6.27 0.34
C ASN A 56 3.31 6.36 1.83
N THR A 57 3.77 7.39 2.54
CA THR A 57 3.47 7.59 3.97
C THR A 57 1.98 7.85 4.19
N THR A 58 1.36 8.65 3.32
CA THR A 58 -0.09 8.92 3.39
C THR A 58 -0.91 7.65 3.16
N ILE A 59 -0.53 6.80 2.19
CA ILE A 59 -1.18 5.50 1.97
C ILE A 59 -1.04 4.60 3.20
N LYS A 60 0.15 4.52 3.80
CA LYS A 60 0.37 3.72 5.01
C LYS A 60 -0.44 4.23 6.20
N ARG A 61 -0.53 5.54 6.37
CA ARG A 61 -1.38 6.14 7.40
C ARG A 61 -2.86 5.85 7.13
N ALA A 62 -3.30 5.89 5.88
CA ALA A 62 -4.67 5.55 5.50
C ALA A 62 -4.99 4.07 5.83
N LEU A 63 -4.08 3.13 5.52
CA LEU A 63 -4.23 1.73 5.90
C LEU A 63 -4.25 1.54 7.42
N ALA A 64 -3.41 2.25 8.18
CA ALA A 64 -3.43 2.21 9.64
C ALA A 64 -4.73 2.80 10.21
N THR A 65 -5.27 3.86 9.59
CA THR A 65 -6.56 4.44 9.96
C THR A 65 -7.71 3.46 9.71
N LEU A 66 -7.71 2.78 8.55
CA LEU A 66 -8.68 1.72 8.27
C LEU A 66 -8.55 0.56 9.26
N GLN A 67 -7.34 0.11 9.55
CA GLN A 67 -7.10 -0.99 10.50
C GLN A 67 -7.70 -0.72 11.88
N SER A 68 -7.59 0.53 12.36
CA SER A 68 -8.09 0.92 13.68
C SER A 68 -9.55 1.39 13.67
N GLY A 69 -9.96 2.16 12.64
CA GLY A 69 -11.26 2.82 12.58
C GLY A 69 -12.34 2.00 11.88
N SER A 70 -11.96 1.14 10.93
CA SER A 70 -12.88 0.23 10.22
C SER A 70 -12.20 -1.09 9.87
N PRO A 71 -12.04 -2.00 10.85
CA PRO A 71 -11.34 -3.29 10.63
C PRO A 71 -12.01 -4.17 9.58
N GLU A 72 -13.29 -4.00 9.32
CA GLU A 72 -14.00 -4.72 8.27
C GLU A 72 -13.54 -4.28 6.89
N ASP A 73 -13.52 -2.96 6.63
CA ASP A 73 -13.05 -2.41 5.36
C ASP A 73 -11.56 -2.69 5.16
N TYR A 74 -10.76 -2.61 6.22
CA TYR A 74 -9.36 -3.02 6.16
C TYR A 74 -9.20 -4.46 5.68
N ARG A 75 -10.01 -5.40 6.18
CA ARG A 75 -9.98 -6.80 5.72
C ARG A 75 -10.40 -6.94 4.26
N LYS A 76 -11.40 -6.16 3.79
CA LYS A 76 -11.79 -6.13 2.37
C LYS A 76 -10.62 -5.65 1.49
N VAL A 77 -9.94 -4.57 1.88
CA VAL A 77 -8.72 -4.10 1.19
C VAL A 77 -7.68 -5.21 1.12
N CYS A 78 -7.35 -5.85 2.24
CA CYS A 78 -6.35 -6.92 2.28
C CYS A 78 -6.70 -8.13 1.43
N ALA A 79 -8.00 -8.45 1.31
CA ALA A 79 -8.49 -9.57 0.52
C ALA A 79 -8.47 -9.31 -0.99
N HIS A 80 -8.76 -8.07 -1.40
CA HIS A 80 -9.05 -7.76 -2.81
C HIS A 80 -7.99 -6.90 -3.49
N VAL A 81 -7.10 -6.22 -2.73
CA VAL A 81 -6.09 -5.29 -3.28
C VAL A 81 -4.68 -5.81 -3.03
N ALA A 82 -3.90 -5.95 -4.09
CA ALA A 82 -2.49 -6.36 -4.04
C ALA A 82 -1.53 -5.17 -3.98
N THR A 83 -1.87 -4.08 -4.67
CA THR A 83 -1.04 -2.88 -4.71
C THR A 83 -1.90 -1.62 -4.62
N ILE A 84 -1.40 -0.64 -3.87
CA ILE A 84 -1.96 0.71 -3.80
C ILE A 84 -0.86 1.68 -4.20
N ASN A 85 -1.09 2.46 -5.25
CA ASN A 85 -0.09 3.40 -5.74
C ASN A 85 -0.59 4.83 -5.58
N PRO A 86 0.24 5.76 -5.07
CA PRO A 86 -0.10 7.17 -5.09
C PRO A 86 -0.10 7.69 -6.53
N ASN A 87 -1.20 8.27 -6.98
CA ASN A 87 -1.33 8.83 -8.31
C ASN A 87 -2.34 9.99 -8.33
N PRO A 88 -1.88 11.24 -8.37
CA PRO A 88 -2.78 12.41 -8.33
C PRO A 88 -3.57 12.60 -9.63
N SER A 89 -3.16 11.94 -10.72
CA SER A 89 -3.78 12.11 -12.04
C SER A 89 -4.90 11.12 -12.32
N CYS A 90 -5.09 10.14 -11.43
CA CYS A 90 -6.09 9.10 -11.64
C CYS A 90 -7.45 9.50 -11.08
N GLY A 91 -8.51 9.29 -11.86
CA GLY A 91 -9.88 9.61 -11.45
C GLY A 91 -10.21 11.11 -11.38
N GLY A 92 -9.39 11.98 -11.97
CA GLY A 92 -9.58 13.43 -11.93
C GLY A 92 -9.27 14.03 -10.55
N PHE A 93 -9.98 15.10 -10.18
CA PHE A 93 -9.70 15.86 -8.97
C PHE A 93 -9.94 15.01 -7.70
N GLY A 94 -8.86 14.49 -7.12
CA GLY A 94 -8.91 13.78 -5.83
C GLY A 94 -9.47 12.37 -5.90
N GLY A 95 -9.55 11.78 -7.07
CA GLY A 95 -10.09 10.43 -7.28
C GLY A 95 -9.08 9.31 -7.18
N GLY A 96 -9.52 8.14 -7.60
CA GLY A 96 -8.73 6.93 -7.73
C GLY A 96 -9.01 6.20 -9.04
N CYS A 97 -8.32 5.11 -9.27
CA CYS A 97 -8.55 4.22 -10.40
C CYS A 97 -8.32 2.78 -9.99
N PHE A 98 -9.22 1.96 -10.42
CA PHE A 98 -9.13 0.51 -10.31
C PHE A 98 -8.49 -0.08 -11.58
N TRP A 99 -7.54 -0.98 -11.39
CA TRP A 99 -6.86 -1.69 -12.46
C TRP A 99 -6.98 -3.20 -12.27
N HIS A 100 -7.45 -3.88 -13.30
CA HIS A 100 -7.45 -5.33 -13.36
C HIS A 100 -6.61 -5.81 -14.55
N SER A 101 -6.05 -7.00 -14.44
CA SER A 101 -5.38 -7.68 -15.54
C SER A 101 -6.32 -8.72 -16.12
N GLU A 102 -6.63 -8.63 -17.41
CA GLU A 102 -7.42 -9.65 -18.10
C GLU A 102 -6.75 -11.03 -17.90
N GLY A 103 -7.54 -11.99 -17.42
CA GLY A 103 -7.07 -13.37 -17.14
C GLY A 103 -6.41 -13.58 -15.78
N ASN A 104 -6.15 -12.55 -15.00
CA ASN A 104 -5.68 -12.68 -13.63
C ASN A 104 -6.79 -12.38 -12.63
N ARG A 105 -7.38 -13.43 -12.05
CA ARG A 105 -8.34 -13.30 -10.94
C ARG A 105 -7.68 -13.03 -9.58
N GLY A 106 -6.41 -12.63 -9.59
CA GLY A 106 -5.69 -12.21 -8.39
C GLY A 106 -6.18 -10.86 -7.88
N ARG A 107 -5.68 -10.47 -6.71
CA ARG A 107 -6.00 -9.18 -6.11
C ARG A 107 -5.64 -8.02 -7.03
N ALA A 108 -6.46 -6.98 -7.02
CA ALA A 108 -6.37 -5.82 -7.89
C ALA A 108 -5.19 -4.89 -7.58
N SER A 109 -4.86 -4.03 -8.53
CA SER A 109 -4.06 -2.83 -8.31
C SER A 109 -4.98 -1.62 -8.31
N ILE A 110 -4.78 -0.69 -7.37
CA ILE A 110 -5.50 0.58 -7.34
C ILE A 110 -4.52 1.74 -7.29
N ASP A 111 -4.88 2.82 -7.95
CA ASP A 111 -4.19 4.09 -7.86
C ASP A 111 -5.07 5.07 -7.07
N VAL A 112 -4.49 5.83 -6.15
CA VAL A 112 -5.25 6.75 -5.29
C VAL A 112 -4.57 8.11 -5.19
N SER A 113 -5.35 9.17 -5.18
CA SER A 113 -4.85 10.51 -4.88
C SER A 113 -4.60 10.66 -3.38
N THR A 114 -3.47 11.27 -3.04
CA THR A 114 -3.09 11.58 -1.65
C THR A 114 -3.12 13.09 -1.35
N GLU A 115 -3.60 13.90 -2.30
CA GLU A 115 -3.51 15.38 -2.25
C GLU A 115 -4.58 16.02 -1.35
N HIS A 116 -5.71 15.34 -1.14
CA HIS A 116 -6.86 15.88 -0.41
C HIS A 116 -6.90 15.46 1.08
N GLY A 117 -5.77 14.98 1.59
CA GLY A 117 -5.63 14.63 3.01
C GLY A 117 -5.96 13.17 3.33
N LEU A 118 -5.69 12.82 4.57
CA LEU A 118 -5.69 11.42 5.03
C LEU A 118 -7.06 10.76 4.90
N ILE A 119 -8.11 11.39 5.42
CA ILE A 119 -9.46 10.81 5.45
C ILE A 119 -10.02 10.63 4.04
N TRP A 120 -9.74 11.58 3.15
CA TRP A 120 -10.12 11.44 1.76
C TRP A 120 -9.39 10.29 1.06
N THR A 121 -8.08 10.14 1.32
CA THR A 121 -7.31 8.99 0.81
C THR A 121 -7.88 7.66 1.30
N VAL A 122 -8.36 7.59 2.54
CA VAL A 122 -9.06 6.40 3.07
C VAL A 122 -10.33 6.12 2.28
N ALA A 123 -11.15 7.13 2.02
CA ALA A 123 -12.39 6.98 1.27
C ALA A 123 -12.12 6.46 -0.15
N ILE A 124 -11.13 7.03 -0.86
CA ILE A 124 -10.75 6.56 -2.19
C ILE A 124 -10.28 5.10 -2.16
N ILE A 125 -9.47 4.70 -1.17
CA ILE A 125 -9.05 3.29 -1.03
C ILE A 125 -10.26 2.36 -0.90
N VAL A 126 -11.26 2.75 -0.12
CA VAL A 126 -12.49 1.96 0.07
C VAL A 126 -13.29 1.91 -1.22
N HIS A 127 -13.43 3.03 -1.93
CA HIS A 127 -14.09 3.13 -3.23
C HIS A 127 -13.46 2.19 -4.27
N GLU A 128 -12.16 2.29 -4.49
CA GLU A 128 -11.48 1.46 -5.47
C GLU A 128 -11.47 -0.03 -5.07
N THR A 129 -11.50 -0.31 -3.77
CA THR A 129 -11.69 -1.67 -3.26
C THR A 129 -13.09 -2.21 -3.57
N CYS A 130 -14.12 -1.36 -3.54
CA CYS A 130 -15.47 -1.72 -3.97
C CYS A 130 -15.46 -2.18 -5.43
N HIS A 131 -14.79 -1.46 -6.33
CA HIS A 131 -14.62 -1.91 -7.72
C HIS A 131 -13.87 -3.24 -7.84
N ALA A 132 -12.85 -3.45 -7.00
CA ALA A 132 -12.14 -4.73 -6.96
C ALA A 132 -13.06 -5.89 -6.54
N ILE A 133 -13.94 -5.67 -5.58
CA ILE A 133 -14.95 -6.66 -5.13
C ILE A 133 -15.94 -6.94 -6.26
N GLN A 134 -16.52 -5.89 -6.88
CA GLN A 134 -17.45 -6.02 -8.00
C GLN A 134 -16.84 -6.85 -9.14
N TYR A 135 -15.57 -6.58 -9.46
CA TYR A 135 -14.86 -7.34 -10.48
C TYR A 135 -14.69 -8.82 -10.12
N HIS A 136 -14.31 -9.12 -8.87
CA HIS A 136 -14.16 -10.49 -8.40
C HIS A 136 -15.49 -11.27 -8.38
N GLU A 137 -16.61 -10.56 -8.19
CA GLU A 137 -17.96 -11.10 -8.27
C GLU A 137 -18.47 -11.26 -9.72
N GLY A 138 -17.64 -10.91 -10.70
CA GLY A 138 -18.00 -10.97 -12.11
C GLY A 138 -18.94 -9.84 -12.56
N ARG A 139 -19.00 -8.77 -11.79
CA ARG A 139 -19.70 -7.52 -12.10
C ARG A 139 -18.69 -6.52 -12.68
N PRO A 140 -18.51 -6.42 -13.99
CA PRO A 140 -17.52 -5.48 -14.57
C PRO A 140 -17.94 -4.03 -14.27
N PRO A 141 -16.99 -3.10 -14.20
CA PRO A 141 -17.27 -1.69 -13.95
C PRO A 141 -18.32 -1.15 -14.94
N ARG A 142 -19.42 -0.64 -14.40
CA ARG A 142 -20.52 -0.04 -15.16
C ARG A 142 -21.00 1.18 -14.39
N PHE A 143 -21.58 2.13 -15.09
CA PHE A 143 -22.05 3.39 -14.49
C PHE A 143 -23.05 3.18 -13.33
N ASP A 144 -23.91 2.18 -13.42
CA ASP A 144 -24.85 1.82 -12.36
C ASP A 144 -24.19 1.26 -11.08
N LEU A 145 -22.95 0.71 -11.19
CA LEU A 145 -22.18 0.18 -10.08
C LEU A 145 -21.32 1.24 -9.37
N GLU A 146 -21.07 2.39 -10.02
CA GLU A 146 -20.41 3.54 -9.39
C GLU A 146 -21.19 4.05 -8.17
N HIS A 147 -22.50 4.07 -8.25
CA HIS A 147 -23.35 4.54 -7.15
C HIS A 147 -23.19 3.70 -5.88
N GLU A 148 -22.95 2.41 -6.01
CA GLU A 148 -22.65 1.51 -4.88
C GLU A 148 -21.32 1.91 -4.21
N CYS A 149 -20.27 2.16 -5.00
CA CYS A 149 -18.95 2.51 -4.48
C CYS A 149 -18.93 3.94 -3.88
N TYR A 150 -19.68 4.89 -4.43
CA TYR A 150 -19.90 6.19 -3.78
C TYR A 150 -20.65 6.06 -2.44
N GLY A 151 -21.55 5.09 -2.32
CA GLY A 151 -22.20 4.79 -1.03
C GLY A 151 -21.21 4.30 0.03
N GLU A 152 -20.20 3.55 -0.37
CA GLU A 152 -19.11 3.12 0.53
C GLU A 152 -18.22 4.29 0.95
N ASP A 153 -17.92 5.24 0.04
CA ASP A 153 -17.22 6.49 0.36
C ASP A 153 -17.94 7.25 1.46
N ASP A 154 -19.21 7.55 1.24
CA ASP A 154 -20.04 8.29 2.18
C ASP A 154 -20.11 7.60 3.55
N ARG A 155 -20.22 6.30 3.54
CA ARG A 155 -20.29 5.49 4.76
C ARG A 155 -19.00 5.60 5.56
N ILE A 156 -17.83 5.41 4.91
CA ILE A 156 -16.54 5.45 5.60
C ILE A 156 -16.18 6.87 6.05
N LEU A 157 -16.48 7.89 5.25
CA LEU A 157 -16.27 9.28 5.63
C LEU A 157 -17.06 9.61 6.90
N ARG A 158 -18.34 9.26 6.96
CA ARG A 158 -19.16 9.48 8.17
C ARG A 158 -18.63 8.71 9.37
N ALA A 159 -18.19 7.47 9.19
CA ALA A 159 -17.68 6.67 10.28
C ALA A 159 -16.39 7.26 10.88
N LEU A 160 -15.49 7.80 10.04
CA LEU A 160 -14.20 8.32 10.50
C LEU A 160 -14.27 9.75 11.04
N VAL A 161 -15.19 10.58 10.55
CA VAL A 161 -15.35 11.98 11.02
C VAL A 161 -16.18 12.06 12.31
N GLN A 162 -16.98 11.05 12.62
CA GLN A 162 -17.75 11.02 13.88
C GLN A 162 -16.90 10.68 15.12
N PHE A 163 -15.62 10.37 14.94
CA PHE A 163 -14.70 10.08 16.04
C PHE A 163 -13.80 11.28 16.44
N GLU A 164 -14.06 12.47 15.88
CA GLU A 164 -13.48 13.71 16.39
C GLU A 164 -14.49 14.46 17.28
#